data_7712c3b675cb5a86fd7127fb60028ad2
#
_entry.id   7712c3b675cb5a86fd7127fb60028ad2
#
_cell.length_a   1.000
_cell.length_b   1.000
_cell.length_c   1.000
_cell.angle_alpha   90.00
_cell.angle_beta   90.00
_cell.angle_gamma   90.00
#
_symmetry.space_group_name_H-M   'P 1'
#
loop_
_entity.id
_entity.type
_entity.pdbx_description
1 polymer ?
#
loop_
_entity_poly.entity_id
_entity_poly.type
_entity_poly.pdbx_seq_one_letter_code
_entity_poly.pdbx_strand_id
1 'polypeptide(L)'
;MPSLSELVAAALAEDVGSGDVTTEATVAPDTRARALVTQKAPGAIFGLEAAEAVFRSLDHSVHFERLVEEGNWREQGGPVLGIEGLARALLTGERTALNFLAHLSGVATAAARAAREVQGTGARVLDTRKTTPGLRELEKRAVAAGGAVNHRVGLYDAILIKENHIAAAGGIAAAVERARAAAPELAGTLEVEVRDEHEIDQALRAGAPRLLLDNMDLDQLEAAVIQVAGRAELEASGGVSLATLRAVADTGVEWVSMGALTHSAPALDLSLILEMTP
;
A
#
# COMPACT_ATOMS: atom_id res chain seq x y z
N MET A 1 1.76 -7.40 13.86
CA MET A 1 0.56 -6.99 13.08
C MET A 1 -0.43 -8.15 13.13
N PRO A 2 -1.75 -7.93 13.03
CA PRO A 2 -2.70 -9.03 12.96
C PRO A 2 -2.42 -9.90 11.74
N SER A 3 -2.59 -11.21 11.89
CA SER A 3 -2.49 -12.16 10.79
C SER A 3 -3.67 -12.00 9.81
N LEU A 4 -3.52 -12.47 8.57
CA LEU A 4 -4.62 -12.46 7.61
C LEU A 4 -5.87 -13.16 8.15
N SER A 5 -5.69 -14.28 8.86
CA SER A 5 -6.81 -15.03 9.47
C SER A 5 -7.55 -14.23 10.54
N GLU A 6 -6.83 -13.45 11.37
CA GLU A 6 -7.45 -12.58 12.37
C GLU A 6 -8.23 -11.42 11.71
N LEU A 7 -7.69 -10.83 10.64
CA LEU A 7 -8.39 -9.80 9.88
C LEU A 7 -9.66 -10.32 9.21
N VAL A 8 -9.58 -11.48 8.57
CA VAL A 8 -10.73 -12.13 7.94
C VAL A 8 -11.79 -12.51 8.97
N ALA A 9 -11.38 -13.09 10.11
CA ALA A 9 -12.32 -13.44 11.18
C ALA A 9 -13.05 -12.21 11.74
N ALA A 10 -12.34 -11.09 11.93
CA ALA A 10 -12.94 -9.85 12.40
C ALA A 10 -13.94 -9.26 11.38
N ALA A 11 -13.57 -9.25 10.08
CA ALA A 11 -14.45 -8.75 9.03
C ALA A 11 -15.70 -9.62 8.83
N LEU A 12 -15.57 -10.94 8.89
CA LEU A 12 -16.71 -11.85 8.86
C LEU A 12 -17.60 -11.70 10.10
N ALA A 13 -17.02 -11.51 11.29
CA ALA A 13 -17.80 -11.27 12.50
C ALA A 13 -18.61 -9.97 12.43
N GLU A 14 -18.07 -8.92 11.79
CA GLU A 14 -18.78 -7.65 11.54
C GLU A 14 -19.97 -7.83 10.60
N ASP A 15 -19.78 -8.55 9.49
CA ASP A 15 -20.80 -8.64 8.41
C ASP A 15 -21.85 -9.73 8.70
N VAL A 16 -21.45 -10.88 9.22
CA VAL A 16 -22.34 -12.03 9.45
C VAL A 16 -23.04 -11.96 10.80
N GLY A 17 -22.37 -11.49 11.84
CA GLY A 17 -22.93 -11.40 13.19
C GLY A 17 -23.44 -12.74 13.70
N SER A 18 -24.77 -12.83 13.94
CA SER A 18 -25.44 -14.05 14.43
C SER A 18 -25.84 -15.05 13.33
N GLY A 19 -25.66 -14.71 12.05
CA GLY A 19 -25.98 -15.57 10.89
C GLY A 19 -26.51 -14.79 9.69
N ASP A 20 -26.39 -15.36 8.49
CA ASP A 20 -26.96 -14.83 7.25
C ASP A 20 -28.41 -15.27 7.09
N VAL A 21 -29.32 -14.47 7.67
CA VAL A 21 -30.76 -14.75 7.72
C VAL A 21 -31.37 -15.03 6.34
N THR A 22 -30.92 -14.29 5.33
CA THR A 22 -31.44 -14.42 3.96
C THR A 22 -31.03 -15.75 3.33
N THR A 23 -29.72 -16.02 3.37
CA THR A 23 -29.16 -17.23 2.78
C THR A 23 -29.65 -18.49 3.51
N GLU A 24 -29.72 -18.45 4.84
CA GLU A 24 -30.22 -19.57 5.64
C GLU A 24 -31.69 -19.90 5.35
N ALA A 25 -32.52 -18.87 5.12
CA ALA A 25 -33.93 -19.02 4.84
C ALA A 25 -34.24 -19.47 3.39
N THR A 26 -33.36 -19.16 2.43
CA THR A 26 -33.68 -19.30 1.00
C THR A 26 -32.88 -20.38 0.26
N VAL A 27 -31.72 -20.79 0.80
CA VAL A 27 -30.81 -21.73 0.13
C VAL A 27 -30.70 -23.02 0.94
N ALA A 28 -30.84 -24.19 0.30
CA ALA A 28 -30.62 -25.47 0.98
C ALA A 28 -29.14 -25.65 1.39
N PRO A 29 -28.85 -26.32 2.54
CA PRO A 29 -27.48 -26.39 3.07
C PRO A 29 -26.47 -27.08 2.16
N ASP A 30 -26.91 -28.02 1.34
CA ASP A 30 -26.14 -28.87 0.43
C ASP A 30 -26.05 -28.31 -1.00
N THR A 31 -26.72 -27.17 -1.26
CA THR A 31 -26.68 -26.51 -2.58
C THR A 31 -25.26 -26.11 -2.92
N ARG A 32 -24.78 -26.52 -4.11
CA ARG A 32 -23.48 -26.10 -4.64
C ARG A 32 -23.63 -25.02 -5.69
N ALA A 33 -22.60 -24.19 -5.81
CA ALA A 33 -22.58 -23.12 -6.79
C ALA A 33 -21.16 -22.88 -7.30
N ARG A 34 -21.08 -22.22 -8.45
CA ARG A 34 -19.87 -21.59 -8.98
C ARG A 34 -20.03 -20.09 -8.91
N ALA A 35 -18.97 -19.40 -8.60
CA ALA A 35 -18.92 -17.94 -8.63
C ALA A 35 -17.73 -17.48 -9.47
N LEU A 36 -17.91 -16.36 -10.15
CA LEU A 36 -16.87 -15.73 -10.97
C LEU A 36 -16.70 -14.28 -10.54
N VAL A 37 -15.51 -13.95 -10.01
CA VAL A 37 -15.13 -12.56 -9.76
C VAL A 37 -14.63 -11.94 -11.05
N THR A 38 -15.15 -10.76 -11.39
CA THR A 38 -14.86 -10.05 -12.64
C THR A 38 -14.43 -8.62 -12.34
N GLN A 39 -13.32 -8.21 -12.94
CA GLN A 39 -12.81 -6.82 -12.94
C GLN A 39 -13.60 -5.99 -13.95
N LYS A 40 -14.10 -4.80 -13.53
CA LYS A 40 -14.93 -3.90 -14.35
C LYS A 40 -14.20 -2.66 -14.85
N ALA A 41 -13.08 -2.29 -14.24
CA ALA A 41 -12.32 -1.10 -14.57
C ALA A 41 -10.84 -1.42 -14.79
N PRO A 42 -10.08 -0.61 -15.58
CA PRO A 42 -8.63 -0.78 -15.74
C PRO A 42 -7.90 -0.69 -14.40
N GLY A 43 -6.94 -1.60 -14.17
CA GLY A 43 -6.17 -1.61 -12.93
C GLY A 43 -5.38 -2.90 -12.73
N ALA A 44 -4.73 -3.00 -11.57
CA ALA A 44 -3.97 -4.17 -11.14
C ALA A 44 -4.73 -4.91 -10.03
N ILE A 45 -4.87 -6.22 -10.16
CA ILE A 45 -5.48 -7.07 -9.13
C ILE A 45 -4.46 -7.39 -8.06
N PHE A 46 -4.86 -7.26 -6.79
CA PHE A 46 -4.11 -7.75 -5.64
C PHE A 46 -5.06 -8.08 -4.47
N GLY A 47 -4.74 -9.15 -3.71
CA GLY A 47 -5.53 -9.59 -2.56
C GLY A 47 -6.35 -10.84 -2.81
N LEU A 48 -6.04 -11.63 -3.84
CA LEU A 48 -6.69 -12.93 -4.10
C LEU A 48 -6.59 -13.86 -2.89
N GLU A 49 -5.42 -13.88 -2.21
CA GLU A 49 -5.22 -14.64 -0.98
C GLU A 49 -6.22 -14.26 0.12
N ALA A 50 -6.51 -12.94 0.26
CA ALA A 50 -7.48 -12.46 1.25
C ALA A 50 -8.92 -12.87 0.90
N ALA A 51 -9.31 -12.76 -0.37
CA ALA A 51 -10.61 -13.22 -0.84
C ALA A 51 -10.80 -14.73 -0.66
N GLU A 52 -9.79 -15.53 -1.01
CA GLU A 52 -9.81 -16.99 -0.78
C GLU A 52 -9.92 -17.33 0.71
N ALA A 53 -9.21 -16.60 1.59
CA ALA A 53 -9.24 -16.82 3.02
C ALA A 53 -10.64 -16.60 3.61
N VAL A 54 -11.39 -15.61 3.10
CA VAL A 54 -12.79 -15.37 3.50
C VAL A 54 -13.65 -16.61 3.21
N PHE A 55 -13.61 -17.11 1.98
CA PHE A 55 -14.45 -18.27 1.60
C PHE A 55 -14.01 -19.55 2.32
N ARG A 56 -12.69 -19.78 2.48
CA ARG A 56 -12.18 -20.94 3.23
C ARG A 56 -12.55 -20.92 4.70
N SER A 57 -12.75 -19.75 5.29
CA SER A 57 -13.22 -19.63 6.68
C SER A 57 -14.66 -20.07 6.85
N LEU A 58 -15.47 -20.02 5.77
CA LEU A 58 -16.88 -20.43 5.75
C LEU A 58 -17.08 -21.86 5.26
N ASP A 59 -16.24 -22.32 4.32
CA ASP A 59 -16.27 -23.68 3.76
C ASP A 59 -14.85 -24.11 3.37
N HIS A 60 -14.28 -25.07 4.12
CA HIS A 60 -12.95 -25.59 3.83
C HIS A 60 -12.84 -26.39 2.52
N SER A 61 -13.99 -26.81 1.94
CA SER A 61 -14.06 -27.57 0.69
C SER A 61 -14.07 -26.69 -0.56
N VAL A 62 -14.05 -25.37 -0.41
CA VAL A 62 -14.07 -24.42 -1.54
C VAL A 62 -12.84 -24.61 -2.41
N HIS A 63 -13.08 -24.70 -3.72
CA HIS A 63 -12.04 -24.76 -4.74
C HIS A 63 -11.88 -23.40 -5.44
N PHE A 64 -10.63 -23.01 -5.77
CA PHE A 64 -10.29 -21.74 -6.42
C PHE A 64 -9.51 -21.96 -7.69
N GLU A 65 -9.80 -21.13 -8.68
CA GLU A 65 -9.03 -21.00 -9.91
C GLU A 65 -8.63 -19.53 -10.10
N ARG A 66 -7.35 -19.21 -9.88
CA ARG A 66 -6.82 -17.87 -10.14
C ARG A 66 -6.61 -17.71 -11.64
N LEU A 67 -7.28 -16.74 -12.24
CA LEU A 67 -7.30 -16.49 -13.68
C LEU A 67 -6.36 -15.35 -14.09
N VAL A 68 -5.71 -14.73 -13.12
CA VAL A 68 -4.78 -13.60 -13.32
C VAL A 68 -3.59 -13.71 -12.37
N GLU A 69 -2.48 -13.10 -12.76
CA GLU A 69 -1.33 -12.84 -11.89
C GLU A 69 -1.52 -11.49 -11.20
N GLU A 70 -1.28 -11.44 -9.89
CA GLU A 70 -1.37 -10.22 -9.10
C GLU A 70 -0.30 -9.19 -9.50
N GLY A 71 -0.66 -7.90 -9.41
CA GLY A 71 0.23 -6.78 -9.73
C GLY A 71 0.26 -6.40 -11.20
N ASN A 72 -0.09 -7.30 -12.11
CA ASN A 72 -0.10 -7.01 -13.54
C ASN A 72 -1.24 -6.04 -13.90
N TRP A 73 -0.89 -4.97 -14.63
CA TRP A 73 -1.88 -4.04 -15.14
C TRP A 73 -2.75 -4.66 -16.24
N ARG A 74 -4.07 -4.52 -16.08
CA ARG A 74 -5.06 -4.96 -17.07
C ARG A 74 -5.85 -3.76 -17.57
N GLU A 75 -5.72 -3.47 -18.86
CA GLU A 75 -6.43 -2.37 -19.52
C GLU A 75 -7.91 -2.73 -19.74
N GLN A 76 -8.16 -3.96 -20.13
CA GLN A 76 -9.49 -4.50 -20.26
C GLN A 76 -9.79 -5.40 -19.05
N GLY A 77 -10.89 -5.16 -18.37
CA GLY A 77 -11.32 -5.98 -17.24
C GLY A 77 -11.49 -7.47 -17.61
N GLY A 78 -12.39 -8.16 -16.93
CA GLY A 78 -12.70 -9.57 -17.20
C GLY A 78 -12.48 -10.47 -15.99
N PRO A 79 -12.62 -11.78 -16.12
CA PRO A 79 -12.51 -12.74 -15.03
C PRO A 79 -11.18 -12.68 -14.31
N VAL A 80 -11.19 -12.81 -12.98
CA VAL A 80 -9.99 -12.78 -12.13
C VAL A 80 -9.88 -13.98 -11.18
N LEU A 81 -11.02 -14.50 -10.70
CA LEU A 81 -11.05 -15.63 -9.77
C LEU A 81 -12.33 -16.46 -9.98
N GLY A 82 -12.15 -17.73 -10.30
CA GLY A 82 -13.20 -18.75 -10.27
C GLY A 82 -13.29 -19.38 -8.87
N ILE A 83 -14.51 -19.66 -8.39
CA ILE A 83 -14.75 -20.22 -7.07
C ILE A 83 -15.83 -21.27 -7.18
N GLU A 84 -15.65 -22.45 -6.56
CA GLU A 84 -16.65 -23.51 -6.50
C GLU A 84 -16.79 -24.04 -5.08
N GLY A 85 -18.01 -24.09 -4.53
CA GLY A 85 -18.25 -24.52 -3.16
C GLY A 85 -19.73 -24.59 -2.78
N LEU A 86 -20.01 -24.60 -1.47
CA LEU A 86 -21.37 -24.49 -0.97
C LEU A 86 -21.95 -23.10 -1.27
N ALA A 87 -23.12 -23.03 -1.88
CA ALA A 87 -23.77 -21.79 -2.24
C ALA A 87 -23.93 -20.84 -1.04
N ARG A 88 -24.25 -21.37 0.13
CA ARG A 88 -24.34 -20.59 1.37
C ARG A 88 -23.03 -19.89 1.70
N ALA A 89 -21.90 -20.61 1.64
CA ALA A 89 -20.59 -20.02 1.93
C ALA A 89 -20.19 -18.94 0.92
N LEU A 90 -20.51 -19.15 -0.37
CA LEU A 90 -20.22 -18.18 -1.42
C LEU A 90 -21.07 -16.91 -1.27
N LEU A 91 -22.34 -17.03 -0.96
CA LEU A 91 -23.25 -15.89 -0.74
C LEU A 91 -22.85 -15.09 0.52
N THR A 92 -22.64 -15.78 1.63
CA THR A 92 -22.29 -15.15 2.91
C THR A 92 -20.92 -14.46 2.85
N GLY A 93 -19.95 -15.04 2.12
CA GLY A 93 -18.58 -14.49 2.04
C GLY A 93 -18.39 -13.42 0.96
N GLU A 94 -19.32 -13.28 0.00
CA GLU A 94 -19.18 -12.44 -1.18
C GLU A 94 -18.73 -11.01 -0.85
N ARG A 95 -19.49 -10.32 0.01
CA ARG A 95 -19.26 -8.91 0.30
C ARG A 95 -17.92 -8.68 0.97
N THR A 96 -17.61 -9.47 1.99
CA THR A 96 -16.34 -9.40 2.70
C THR A 96 -15.16 -9.70 1.78
N ALA A 97 -15.24 -10.73 0.94
CA ALA A 97 -14.20 -11.07 -0.02
C ALA A 97 -13.97 -9.95 -1.06
N LEU A 98 -15.06 -9.40 -1.62
CA LEU A 98 -14.98 -8.28 -2.57
C LEU A 98 -14.44 -7.01 -1.92
N ASN A 99 -14.75 -6.74 -0.65
CA ASN A 99 -14.23 -5.58 0.06
C ASN A 99 -12.70 -5.64 0.20
N PHE A 100 -12.13 -6.77 0.61
CA PHE A 100 -10.68 -6.95 0.64
C PHE A 100 -10.06 -6.83 -0.75
N LEU A 101 -10.60 -7.56 -1.72
CA LEU A 101 -10.04 -7.61 -3.06
C LEU A 101 -10.10 -6.25 -3.77
N ALA A 102 -11.24 -5.54 -3.67
CA ALA A 102 -11.43 -4.24 -4.29
C ALA A 102 -10.51 -3.16 -3.65
N HIS A 103 -10.41 -3.14 -2.32
CA HIS A 103 -9.53 -2.22 -1.61
C HIS A 103 -8.05 -2.43 -1.98
N LEU A 104 -7.56 -3.66 -1.85
CA LEU A 104 -6.16 -3.98 -2.11
C LEU A 104 -5.80 -3.83 -3.59
N SER A 105 -6.71 -4.19 -4.50
CA SER A 105 -6.53 -3.92 -5.94
C SER A 105 -6.53 -2.42 -6.25
N GLY A 106 -7.30 -1.62 -5.51
CA GLY A 106 -7.27 -0.17 -5.58
C GLY A 106 -5.89 0.40 -5.22
N VAL A 107 -5.30 -0.08 -4.12
CA VAL A 107 -3.94 0.28 -3.68
C VAL A 107 -2.89 -0.12 -4.74
N ALA A 108 -2.94 -1.37 -5.23
CA ALA A 108 -2.03 -1.84 -6.29
C ALA A 108 -2.18 -1.02 -7.58
N THR A 109 -3.42 -0.66 -7.95
CA THR A 109 -3.72 0.19 -9.11
C THR A 109 -3.14 1.60 -8.95
N ALA A 110 -3.29 2.22 -7.78
CA ALA A 110 -2.71 3.53 -7.49
C ALA A 110 -1.18 3.49 -7.58
N ALA A 111 -0.56 2.46 -7.00
CA ALA A 111 0.88 2.24 -7.08
C ALA A 111 1.37 2.02 -8.51
N ALA A 112 0.65 1.23 -9.32
CA ALA A 112 1.00 0.99 -10.72
C ALA A 112 0.91 2.25 -11.58
N ARG A 113 -0.08 3.11 -11.34
CA ARG A 113 -0.18 4.42 -12.01
C ARG A 113 0.98 5.33 -11.63
N ALA A 114 1.28 5.42 -10.34
CA ALA A 114 2.38 6.25 -9.85
C ALA A 114 3.76 5.75 -10.37
N ALA A 115 4.00 4.45 -10.36
CA ALA A 115 5.24 3.87 -10.89
C ALA A 115 5.42 4.14 -12.40
N ARG A 116 4.34 4.11 -13.18
CA ARG A 116 4.36 4.46 -14.60
C ARG A 116 4.64 5.93 -14.84
N GLU A 117 4.08 6.82 -14.01
CA GLU A 117 4.23 8.28 -14.16
C GLU A 117 5.70 8.72 -14.04
N VAL A 118 6.47 8.06 -13.18
CA VAL A 118 7.89 8.38 -12.97
C VAL A 118 8.85 7.66 -13.91
N GLN A 119 8.36 6.86 -14.86
CA GLN A 119 9.23 6.15 -15.79
C GLN A 119 10.11 7.11 -16.59
N GLY A 120 11.43 6.79 -16.65
CA GLY A 120 12.44 7.57 -17.36
C GLY A 120 13.00 8.77 -16.62
N THR A 121 12.52 9.10 -15.40
CA THR A 121 13.06 10.21 -14.59
C THR A 121 14.22 9.78 -13.67
N GLY A 122 14.36 8.50 -13.36
CA GLY A 122 15.27 8.01 -12.34
C GLY A 122 14.67 7.93 -10.94
N ALA A 123 13.58 8.66 -10.67
CA ALA A 123 12.89 8.63 -9.39
C ALA A 123 12.07 7.34 -9.20
N ARG A 124 11.86 6.98 -7.93
CA ARG A 124 11.00 5.86 -7.51
C ARG A 124 9.97 6.36 -6.51
N VAL A 125 8.78 5.79 -6.55
CA VAL A 125 7.68 6.17 -5.66
C VAL A 125 7.68 5.30 -4.42
N LEU A 126 7.52 5.93 -3.24
CA LEU A 126 7.41 5.29 -1.94
C LEU A 126 5.98 5.40 -1.39
N ASP A 127 5.55 4.37 -0.68
CA ASP A 127 4.42 4.49 0.23
C ASP A 127 4.80 5.23 1.52
N THR A 128 3.89 5.27 2.47
CA THR A 128 4.12 5.87 3.80
C THR A 128 3.54 4.99 4.92
N ARG A 129 3.61 5.47 6.17
CA ARG A 129 2.89 4.87 7.30
C ARG A 129 1.43 5.34 7.44
N LYS A 130 0.94 6.18 6.53
CA LYS A 130 -0.46 6.63 6.46
C LYS A 130 -1.31 5.54 5.82
N THR A 131 -1.60 4.48 6.56
CA THR A 131 -2.30 3.27 6.11
C THR A 131 -3.59 3.07 6.88
N THR A 132 -4.52 2.29 6.32
CA THR A 132 -5.73 1.87 7.03
C THR A 132 -5.32 1.08 8.29
N PRO A 133 -5.86 1.43 9.47
CA PRO A 133 -5.56 0.71 10.71
C PRO A 133 -5.79 -0.80 10.56
N GLY A 134 -4.78 -1.59 10.93
CA GLY A 134 -4.81 -3.06 10.80
C GLY A 134 -4.40 -3.61 9.44
N LEU A 135 -4.54 -2.86 8.33
CA LEU A 135 -4.29 -3.35 6.98
C LEU A 135 -2.90 -3.03 6.42
N ARG A 136 -2.01 -2.39 7.21
CA ARG A 136 -0.71 -1.89 6.70
C ARG A 136 0.13 -2.94 5.96
N GLU A 137 0.19 -4.15 6.45
CA GLU A 137 0.96 -5.21 5.81
C GLU A 137 0.41 -5.56 4.42
N LEU A 138 -0.92 -5.72 4.32
CA LEU A 138 -1.59 -6.02 3.05
C LEU A 138 -1.48 -4.85 2.06
N GLU A 139 -1.68 -3.62 2.53
CA GLU A 139 -1.56 -2.43 1.69
C GLU A 139 -0.12 -2.24 1.18
N LYS A 140 0.90 -2.45 2.01
CA LYS A 140 2.30 -2.39 1.57
C LYS A 140 2.65 -3.48 0.56
N ARG A 141 2.14 -4.70 0.74
CA ARG A 141 2.27 -5.77 -0.27
C ARG A 141 1.59 -5.38 -1.58
N ALA A 142 0.41 -4.75 -1.52
CA ALA A 142 -0.30 -4.24 -2.70
C ALA A 142 0.48 -3.13 -3.42
N VAL A 143 1.10 -2.20 -2.66
CA VAL A 143 1.99 -1.16 -3.22
C VAL A 143 3.16 -1.78 -3.96
N ALA A 144 3.85 -2.75 -3.36
CA ALA A 144 4.97 -3.44 -3.99
C ALA A 144 4.54 -4.21 -5.24
N ALA A 145 3.39 -4.90 -5.21
CA ALA A 145 2.82 -5.59 -6.36
C ALA A 145 2.50 -4.63 -7.52
N GLY A 146 2.06 -3.40 -7.22
CA GLY A 146 1.84 -2.35 -8.22
C GLY A 146 3.13 -1.73 -8.78
N GLY A 147 4.32 -2.10 -8.27
CA GLY A 147 5.62 -1.64 -8.79
C GLY A 147 6.18 -0.39 -8.11
N ALA A 148 5.53 0.13 -7.07
CA ALA A 148 6.11 1.13 -6.18
C ALA A 148 6.93 0.47 -5.07
N VAL A 149 7.58 1.26 -4.21
CA VAL A 149 8.51 0.77 -3.19
C VAL A 149 7.93 1.05 -1.80
N ASN A 150 8.18 0.14 -0.87
CA ASN A 150 7.78 0.36 0.52
C ASN A 150 8.81 1.24 1.25
N HIS A 151 8.34 2.33 1.85
CA HIS A 151 9.04 3.01 2.93
C HIS A 151 8.97 2.13 4.19
N ARG A 152 9.63 2.52 5.30
CA ARG A 152 9.62 1.78 6.57
C ARG A 152 8.20 1.32 6.95
N VAL A 153 8.12 0.11 7.48
CA VAL A 153 6.86 -0.53 7.87
C VAL A 153 6.35 0.02 9.21
N GLY A 154 7.28 0.28 10.14
CA GLY A 154 6.94 0.71 11.48
C GLY A 154 7.85 1.81 12.03
N LEU A 155 7.99 1.82 13.34
CA LEU A 155 8.93 2.70 14.06
C LEU A 155 10.23 1.97 14.41
N TYR A 156 10.35 0.69 14.03
CA TYR A 156 11.36 -0.26 14.46
C TYR A 156 12.33 -0.70 13.36
N ASP A 157 12.03 -0.41 12.09
CA ASP A 157 12.77 -0.96 10.93
C ASP A 157 13.58 0.09 10.15
N ALA A 158 13.42 1.38 10.46
CA ALA A 158 14.28 2.46 9.94
C ALA A 158 14.19 3.71 10.81
N ILE A 159 15.23 4.54 10.76
CA ILE A 159 15.31 5.81 11.50
C ILE A 159 14.80 6.93 10.58
N LEU A 160 13.77 7.68 11.02
CA LEU A 160 13.34 8.93 10.41
C LEU A 160 13.26 10.00 11.49
N ILE A 161 14.21 10.94 11.45
CA ILE A 161 14.33 12.07 12.36
C ILE A 161 13.47 13.21 11.81
N LYS A 162 12.46 13.61 12.59
CA LYS A 162 11.51 14.67 12.25
C LYS A 162 11.75 15.93 13.09
N GLU A 163 11.11 17.05 12.71
CA GLU A 163 11.24 18.33 13.39
C GLU A 163 11.15 18.23 14.93
N ASN A 164 10.18 17.47 15.45
CA ASN A 164 10.00 17.31 16.88
C ASN A 164 11.16 16.52 17.55
N HIS A 165 11.76 15.58 16.83
CA HIS A 165 12.97 14.87 17.30
C HIS A 165 14.17 15.82 17.33
N ILE A 166 14.31 16.67 16.30
CA ILE A 166 15.38 17.67 16.18
C ILE A 166 15.28 18.67 17.35
N ALA A 167 14.06 19.20 17.59
CA ALA A 167 13.81 20.13 18.69
C ALA A 167 14.13 19.50 20.07
N ALA A 168 13.67 18.27 20.30
CA ALA A 168 13.90 17.55 21.55
C ALA A 168 15.37 17.18 21.79
N ALA A 169 16.12 16.95 20.70
CA ALA A 169 17.55 16.62 20.77
C ALA A 169 18.45 17.84 20.93
N GLY A 170 17.95 19.06 20.61
CA GLY A 170 18.72 20.30 20.61
C GLY A 170 19.45 20.58 19.28
N GLY A 171 18.98 19.99 18.18
CA GLY A 171 19.47 20.23 16.83
C GLY A 171 19.72 18.95 16.01
N ILE A 172 19.86 19.11 14.68
CA ILE A 172 20.02 18.00 13.72
C ILE A 172 21.26 17.16 14.06
N ALA A 173 22.42 17.78 14.30
CA ALA A 173 23.67 17.06 14.59
C ALA A 173 23.51 16.16 15.82
N ALA A 174 22.95 16.70 16.92
CA ALA A 174 22.75 15.94 18.14
C ALA A 174 21.72 14.80 17.95
N ALA A 175 20.67 15.03 17.17
CA ALA A 175 19.68 14.01 16.85
C ALA A 175 20.27 12.84 16.06
N VAL A 176 21.08 13.14 15.02
CA VAL A 176 21.76 12.14 14.17
C VAL A 176 22.78 11.35 14.99
N GLU A 177 23.63 12.02 15.79
CA GLU A 177 24.62 11.37 16.63
C GLU A 177 23.98 10.39 17.62
N ARG A 178 22.95 10.84 18.36
CA ARG A 178 22.22 9.97 19.31
C ARG A 178 21.55 8.81 18.63
N ALA A 179 20.90 9.02 17.48
CA ALA A 179 20.23 7.98 16.74
C ALA A 179 21.19 6.88 16.27
N ARG A 180 22.36 7.28 15.75
CA ARG A 180 23.43 6.33 15.35
C ARG A 180 24.03 5.58 16.52
N ALA A 181 24.21 6.24 17.65
CA ALA A 181 24.75 5.59 18.85
C ALA A 181 23.76 4.58 19.44
N ALA A 182 22.46 4.89 19.40
CA ALA A 182 21.40 4.04 19.95
C ALA A 182 21.04 2.85 19.08
N ALA A 183 21.13 2.97 17.74
CA ALA A 183 20.76 1.95 16.78
C ALA A 183 21.75 1.89 15.59
N PRO A 184 23.00 1.45 15.85
CA PRO A 184 24.04 1.44 14.82
C PRO A 184 23.71 0.52 13.63
N GLU A 185 22.94 -0.55 13.84
CA GLU A 185 22.46 -1.47 12.80
C GLU A 185 21.49 -0.79 11.81
N LEU A 186 20.81 0.26 12.24
CA LEU A 186 19.88 1.06 11.40
C LEU A 186 20.51 2.34 10.86
N ALA A 187 21.79 2.60 11.12
CA ALA A 187 22.47 3.84 10.71
C ALA A 187 22.42 4.07 9.18
N GLY A 188 22.42 3.00 8.39
CA GLY A 188 22.28 3.05 6.92
C GLY A 188 20.88 3.41 6.42
N THR A 189 19.86 3.30 7.26
CA THR A 189 18.47 3.67 6.96
C THR A 189 18.09 5.03 7.53
N LEU A 190 19.06 5.77 8.10
CA LEU A 190 18.80 7.03 8.77
C LEU A 190 18.44 8.11 7.75
N GLU A 191 17.29 8.71 7.97
CA GLU A 191 16.73 9.79 7.18
C GLU A 191 16.42 10.99 8.08
N VAL A 192 16.68 12.20 7.57
CA VAL A 192 16.40 13.46 8.28
C VAL A 192 15.42 14.29 7.46
N GLU A 193 14.30 14.63 8.08
CA GLU A 193 13.32 15.58 7.53
C GLU A 193 13.89 17.01 7.64
N VAL A 194 13.95 17.71 6.51
CA VAL A 194 14.52 19.07 6.37
C VAL A 194 13.55 19.97 5.60
N ARG A 195 13.55 21.28 5.89
CA ARG A 195 12.58 22.25 5.38
C ARG A 195 13.20 23.41 4.60
N ASP A 196 14.53 23.57 4.68
CA ASP A 196 15.23 24.65 4.01
C ASP A 196 16.71 24.29 3.74
N GLU A 197 17.39 25.14 2.97
CA GLU A 197 18.81 25.00 2.61
C GLU A 197 19.74 24.89 3.81
N HIS A 198 19.41 25.59 4.90
CA HIS A 198 20.22 25.58 6.12
C HIS A 198 20.13 24.23 6.85
N GLU A 199 18.92 23.66 6.95
CA GLU A 199 18.71 22.33 7.52
C GLU A 199 19.34 21.24 6.65
N ILE A 200 19.29 21.37 5.30
CA ILE A 200 20.03 20.49 4.37
C ILE A 200 21.52 20.49 4.69
N ASP A 201 22.14 21.67 4.81
CA ASP A 201 23.55 21.82 5.15
C ASP A 201 23.91 21.18 6.51
N GLN A 202 23.06 21.36 7.52
CA GLN A 202 23.27 20.76 8.83
C GLN A 202 23.19 19.23 8.77
N ALA A 203 22.21 18.68 8.08
CA ALA A 203 22.01 17.24 7.95
C ALA A 203 23.18 16.59 7.16
N LEU A 204 23.65 17.23 6.09
CA LEU A 204 24.82 16.78 5.33
C LEU A 204 26.10 16.79 6.18
N ARG A 205 26.36 17.85 6.99
CA ARG A 205 27.52 17.89 7.92
C ARG A 205 27.43 16.83 9.01
N ALA A 206 26.19 16.48 9.45
CA ALA A 206 25.95 15.37 10.37
C ALA A 206 26.10 14.00 9.69
N GLY A 207 26.25 13.97 8.35
CA GLY A 207 26.46 12.79 7.54
C GLY A 207 25.18 11.96 7.32
N ALA A 208 23.99 12.58 7.33
CA ALA A 208 22.75 11.88 7.03
C ALA A 208 22.81 11.26 5.63
N PRO A 209 22.54 9.94 5.47
CA PRO A 209 22.61 9.27 4.17
C PRO A 209 21.40 9.56 3.27
N ARG A 210 20.26 9.99 3.85
CA ARG A 210 19.05 10.40 3.14
C ARG A 210 18.42 11.62 3.79
N LEU A 211 17.87 12.51 2.95
CA LEU A 211 17.15 13.70 3.38
C LEU A 211 15.73 13.66 2.82
N LEU A 212 14.74 13.84 3.69
CA LEU A 212 13.35 14.03 3.32
C LEU A 212 13.08 15.54 3.23
N LEU A 213 12.81 16.01 2.01
CA LEU A 213 12.50 17.39 1.68
C LEU A 213 10.99 17.61 1.93
N ASP A 214 10.65 18.25 3.06
CA ASP A 214 9.25 18.34 3.49
C ASP A 214 8.55 19.57 2.96
N ASN A 215 7.50 19.38 2.14
CA ASN A 215 6.65 20.40 1.56
C ASN A 215 7.39 21.48 0.74
N MET A 216 8.50 21.15 0.09
CA MET A 216 9.22 22.04 -0.81
C MET A 216 8.50 22.16 -2.15
N ASP A 217 8.52 23.36 -2.76
CA ASP A 217 8.09 23.56 -4.13
C ASP A 217 9.13 23.08 -5.15
N LEU A 218 8.80 23.12 -6.46
CA LEU A 218 9.70 22.58 -7.50
C LEU A 218 11.04 23.30 -7.55
N ASP A 219 11.05 24.63 -7.42
CA ASP A 219 12.27 25.43 -7.46
C ASP A 219 13.18 25.09 -6.26
N GLN A 220 12.60 24.89 -5.08
CA GLN A 220 13.29 24.46 -3.87
C GLN A 220 13.84 23.02 -3.99
N LEU A 221 13.08 22.10 -4.61
CA LEU A 221 13.55 20.74 -4.87
C LEU A 221 14.74 20.72 -5.83
N GLU A 222 14.69 21.49 -6.92
CA GLU A 222 15.82 21.62 -7.87
C GLU A 222 17.06 22.23 -7.18
N ALA A 223 16.86 23.28 -6.37
CA ALA A 223 17.95 23.87 -5.58
C ALA A 223 18.55 22.87 -4.59
N ALA A 224 17.72 22.06 -3.92
CA ALA A 224 18.18 21.02 -3.01
C ALA A 224 18.98 19.93 -3.74
N VAL A 225 18.56 19.48 -4.92
CA VAL A 225 19.30 18.53 -5.76
C VAL A 225 20.70 19.07 -6.10
N ILE A 226 20.78 20.34 -6.54
CA ILE A 226 22.06 21.01 -6.85
C ILE A 226 22.91 21.14 -5.58
N GLN A 227 22.33 21.57 -4.46
CA GLN A 227 23.05 21.75 -3.18
C GLN A 227 23.59 20.42 -2.67
N VAL A 228 22.80 19.35 -2.70
CA VAL A 228 23.19 18.03 -2.18
C VAL A 228 24.23 17.36 -3.09
N ALA A 229 24.11 17.50 -4.40
CA ALA A 229 25.08 17.02 -5.40
C ALA A 229 25.51 15.56 -5.17
N GLY A 230 24.57 14.67 -4.90
CA GLY A 230 24.78 13.23 -4.70
C GLY A 230 25.46 12.84 -3.38
N ARG A 231 25.61 13.75 -2.40
CA ARG A 231 26.16 13.45 -1.07
C ARG A 231 25.22 12.68 -0.16
N ALA A 232 23.93 12.73 -0.43
CA ALA A 232 22.86 11.98 0.22
C ALA A 232 21.75 11.70 -0.81
N GLU A 233 20.94 10.67 -0.58
CA GLU A 233 19.69 10.47 -1.34
C GLU A 233 18.64 11.50 -0.94
N LEU A 234 17.80 11.92 -1.88
CA LEU A 234 16.74 12.89 -1.66
C LEU A 234 15.37 12.25 -1.82
N GLU A 235 14.51 12.45 -0.81
CA GLU A 235 13.10 12.08 -0.85
C GLU A 235 12.24 13.34 -0.83
N ALA A 236 11.42 13.56 -1.88
CA ALA A 236 10.41 14.60 -1.87
C ALA A 236 9.14 14.09 -1.17
N SER A 237 8.62 14.87 -0.22
CA SER A 237 7.43 14.54 0.57
C SER A 237 6.54 15.77 0.78
N GLY A 238 5.23 15.53 0.94
CA GLY A 238 4.25 16.58 1.21
C GLY A 238 3.36 16.91 0.01
N GLY A 239 2.06 16.62 0.13
CA GLY A 239 1.05 17.02 -0.85
C GLY A 239 1.19 16.47 -2.28
N VAL A 240 2.09 15.51 -2.53
CA VAL A 240 2.29 14.94 -3.87
C VAL A 240 1.07 14.13 -4.30
N SER A 241 0.55 14.46 -5.47
CA SER A 241 -0.57 13.78 -6.14
C SER A 241 -0.10 13.17 -7.47
N LEU A 242 -0.91 12.28 -8.06
CA LEU A 242 -0.58 11.73 -9.38
C LEU A 242 -0.40 12.84 -10.45
N ALA A 243 -1.14 13.94 -10.34
CA ALA A 243 -1.05 15.05 -11.29
C ALA A 243 0.24 15.87 -11.13
N THR A 244 0.85 15.90 -9.96
CA THR A 244 2.10 16.66 -9.70
C THR A 244 3.35 15.77 -9.68
N LEU A 245 3.16 14.45 -9.61
CA LEU A 245 4.23 13.47 -9.40
C LEU A 245 5.32 13.57 -10.48
N ARG A 246 4.97 13.70 -11.75
CA ARG A 246 5.92 13.80 -12.84
C ARG A 246 6.84 15.02 -12.71
N ALA A 247 6.27 16.19 -12.42
CA ALA A 247 7.04 17.41 -12.24
C ALA A 247 8.00 17.31 -11.03
N VAL A 248 7.55 16.69 -9.93
CA VAL A 248 8.41 16.42 -8.76
C VAL A 248 9.54 15.45 -9.14
N ALA A 249 9.26 14.38 -9.86
CA ALA A 249 10.28 13.42 -10.27
C ALA A 249 11.30 14.00 -11.24
N ASP A 250 10.90 14.93 -12.12
CA ASP A 250 11.78 15.60 -13.09
C ASP A 250 12.75 16.59 -12.42
N THR A 251 12.57 16.99 -11.15
CA THR A 251 13.53 17.83 -10.40
C THR A 251 14.86 17.12 -10.11
N GLY A 252 14.88 15.78 -10.23
CA GLY A 252 16.07 14.98 -10.03
C GLY A 252 16.20 14.33 -8.64
N VAL A 253 15.15 14.37 -7.80
CA VAL A 253 15.08 13.59 -6.56
C VAL A 253 15.03 12.10 -6.85
N GLU A 254 15.63 11.28 -5.99
CA GLU A 254 15.63 9.81 -6.17
C GLU A 254 14.35 9.15 -5.69
N TRP A 255 13.66 9.76 -4.73
CA TRP A 255 12.47 9.20 -4.10
C TRP A 255 11.35 10.21 -3.99
N VAL A 256 10.11 9.74 -4.17
CA VAL A 256 8.91 10.56 -3.97
C VAL A 256 7.91 9.78 -3.12
N SER A 257 7.63 10.24 -1.90
CA SER A 257 6.68 9.57 -1.04
C SER A 257 5.25 10.07 -1.24
N MET A 258 4.32 9.12 -1.40
CA MET A 258 2.91 9.40 -1.64
C MET A 258 2.01 8.63 -0.66
N GLY A 259 1.51 9.32 0.36
CA GLY A 259 0.54 8.71 1.29
C GLY A 259 -0.78 8.32 0.63
N ALA A 260 -1.15 9.00 -0.46
CA ALA A 260 -2.39 8.74 -1.20
C ALA A 260 -2.44 7.34 -1.84
N LEU A 261 -1.31 6.66 -2.01
CA LEU A 261 -1.27 5.26 -2.49
C LEU A 261 -2.07 4.31 -1.59
N THR A 262 -2.17 4.61 -0.31
CA THR A 262 -2.82 3.76 0.70
C THR A 262 -4.05 4.42 1.29
N HIS A 263 -3.91 5.59 1.94
CA HIS A 263 -5.04 6.20 2.66
C HIS A 263 -6.15 6.79 1.76
N SER A 264 -5.92 6.96 0.45
CA SER A 264 -6.88 7.58 -0.48
C SER A 264 -7.00 6.83 -1.82
N ALA A 265 -6.51 5.60 -1.90
CA ALA A 265 -6.69 4.78 -3.09
C ALA A 265 -8.18 4.44 -3.28
N PRO A 266 -8.79 4.76 -4.44
CA PRO A 266 -10.15 4.33 -4.72
C PRO A 266 -10.19 2.81 -4.89
N ALA A 267 -11.20 2.16 -4.34
CA ALA A 267 -11.42 0.74 -4.55
C ALA A 267 -11.59 0.42 -6.05
N LEU A 268 -11.00 -0.68 -6.51
CA LEU A 268 -11.18 -1.14 -7.88
C LEU A 268 -12.58 -1.74 -8.04
N ASP A 269 -13.28 -1.38 -9.12
CA ASP A 269 -14.63 -1.91 -9.39
C ASP A 269 -14.57 -3.39 -9.77
N LEU A 270 -15.15 -4.23 -8.91
CA LEU A 270 -15.23 -5.68 -9.02
C LEU A 270 -16.65 -6.15 -8.78
N SER A 271 -17.04 -7.23 -9.44
CA SER A 271 -18.31 -7.92 -9.16
C SER A 271 -18.10 -9.42 -9.05
N LEU A 272 -18.98 -10.08 -8.30
CA LEU A 272 -19.09 -11.52 -8.26
C LEU A 272 -20.47 -11.93 -8.83
N ILE A 273 -20.45 -12.90 -9.73
CA ILE A 273 -21.66 -13.51 -10.29
C ILE A 273 -21.66 -14.98 -9.88
N LEU A 274 -22.78 -15.43 -9.34
CA LEU A 274 -22.95 -16.78 -8.82
C LEU A 274 -23.94 -17.55 -9.71
N GLU A 275 -23.59 -18.80 -10.04
CA GLU A 275 -24.41 -19.73 -10.81
C GLU A 275 -24.58 -21.01 -10.01
N MET A 276 -25.83 -21.47 -9.85
CA MET A 276 -26.10 -22.75 -9.18
C MET A 276 -25.65 -23.91 -10.06
N THR A 277 -24.95 -24.86 -9.44
CA THR A 277 -24.61 -26.13 -10.11
C THR A 277 -25.74 -27.13 -9.89
N PRO A 278 -26.17 -27.85 -10.95
CA PRO A 278 -27.23 -28.86 -10.85
C PRO A 278 -26.94 -29.95 -9.85
#